data_4488994f48885a0cfb82f2b723a4252c
#
_entry.id   4488994f48885a0cfb82f2b723a4252c
#
_cell.length_a   1.000
_cell.length_b   1.000
_cell.length_c   1.000
_cell.angle_alpha   90.00
_cell.angle_beta   90.00
_cell.angle_gamma   90.00
#
_symmetry.space_group_name_H-M   'P 1'
#
loop_
_entity.id
_entity.type
_entity.pdbx_description
1 polymer ?
#
loop_
_entity_poly.entity_id
_entity_poly.type
_entity_poly.pdbx_seq_one_letter_code
_entity_poly.pdbx_strand_id
1 'polypeptide(L)'
;AFRNIRDGYQEIMVAGGAEASITPLGIGGFSSMKALCDNNDPKRASIPFDEERCGFVMGEGAGIVVLEELEHAKARGAHIYCEMVGYGVSCDAHHITAPLEDGSGGAKAMINAIKDAGLVAEDVTYINAHGTSTPLNDKGETMAIKSALGEAAKKVAISSTKGNTGHCLG
;
A
#
# COMPACT_ATOMS: atom_id res chain seq x y z
N ALA A 1 12.71 -9.00 -2.51
CA ALA A 1 12.78 -10.18 -1.63
C ALA A 1 11.95 -11.33 -2.20
N PHE A 2 10.62 -11.20 -2.36
CA PHE A 2 9.72 -12.27 -2.83
C PHE A 2 10.23 -13.03 -4.07
N ARG A 3 10.56 -12.30 -5.15
CA ARG A 3 11.03 -12.94 -6.39
C ARG A 3 12.34 -13.70 -6.21
N ASN A 4 13.27 -13.17 -5.40
CA ASN A 4 14.54 -13.85 -5.15
C ASN A 4 14.37 -15.21 -4.45
N ILE A 5 13.38 -15.31 -3.55
CA ILE A 5 13.06 -16.57 -2.90
C ILE A 5 12.31 -17.49 -3.86
N ARG A 6 11.28 -17.00 -4.53
CA ARG A 6 10.51 -17.78 -5.51
C ARG A 6 11.39 -18.37 -6.63
N ASP A 7 12.35 -17.59 -7.11
CA ASP A 7 13.23 -17.96 -8.21
C ASP A 7 14.48 -18.77 -7.74
N GLY A 8 14.56 -19.10 -6.42
CA GLY A 8 15.56 -19.97 -5.83
C GLY A 8 16.94 -19.33 -5.57
N TYR A 9 17.02 -17.98 -5.63
CA TYR A 9 18.30 -17.30 -5.33
C TYR A 9 18.59 -17.22 -3.83
N GLN A 10 17.55 -17.23 -2.98
CA GLN A 10 17.68 -17.16 -1.53
C GLN A 10 16.57 -17.99 -0.87
N GLU A 11 16.86 -18.59 0.28
CA GLU A 11 15.87 -19.33 1.08
C GLU A 11 15.14 -18.40 2.07
N ILE A 12 15.85 -17.41 2.61
CA ILE A 12 15.33 -16.46 3.61
C ILE A 12 15.79 -15.06 3.25
N MET A 13 14.89 -14.09 3.38
CA MET A 13 15.20 -12.66 3.23
C MET A 13 14.46 -11.84 4.27
N VAL A 14 15.15 -10.85 4.83
CA VAL A 14 14.55 -9.81 5.66
C VAL A 14 14.21 -8.62 4.75
N ALA A 15 12.97 -8.16 4.82
CA ALA A 15 12.50 -7.05 4.00
C ALA A 15 11.60 -6.12 4.80
N GLY A 16 11.64 -4.84 4.51
CA GLY A 16 10.80 -3.86 5.18
C GLY A 16 11.28 -2.44 4.96
N GLY A 17 10.72 -1.53 5.73
CA GLY A 17 11.06 -0.12 5.73
C GLY A 17 11.06 0.45 7.14
N ALA A 18 11.75 1.56 7.32
CA ALA A 18 11.77 2.34 8.55
C ALA A 18 11.90 3.83 8.22
N GLU A 19 11.14 4.67 8.90
CA GLU A 19 11.15 6.11 8.68
C GLU A 19 10.94 6.86 10.00
N ALA A 20 11.71 7.94 10.20
CA ALA A 20 11.60 8.86 11.33
C ALA A 20 11.81 10.30 10.81
N SER A 21 10.90 10.78 9.98
CA SER A 21 11.03 12.06 9.24
C SER A 21 10.19 13.20 9.82
N ILE A 22 9.59 13.04 11.02
CA ILE A 22 8.88 14.13 11.70
C ILE A 22 9.90 15.14 12.25
N THR A 23 10.40 15.95 11.36
CA THR A 23 11.37 17.02 11.64
C THR A 23 10.84 18.35 11.11
N PRO A 24 11.36 19.49 11.57
CA PRO A 24 10.96 20.79 11.02
C PRO A 24 11.13 20.88 9.50
N LEU A 25 12.18 20.24 8.94
CA LEU A 25 12.44 20.22 7.51
C LEU A 25 11.43 19.32 6.77
N GLY A 26 11.17 18.11 7.31
CA GLY A 26 10.19 17.17 6.75
C GLY A 26 8.79 17.77 6.71
N ILE A 27 8.32 18.28 7.84
CA ILE A 27 7.00 18.94 7.94
C ILE A 27 6.95 20.19 7.04
N GLY A 28 7.97 21.03 7.06
CA GLY A 28 8.03 22.26 6.25
C GLY A 28 7.99 21.96 4.75
N GLY A 29 8.71 20.92 4.30
CA GLY A 29 8.71 20.48 2.90
C GLY A 29 7.33 20.04 2.43
N PHE A 30 6.68 19.13 3.15
CA PHE A 30 5.35 18.63 2.78
C PHE A 30 4.25 19.66 2.97
N SER A 31 4.37 20.56 3.96
CA SER A 31 3.47 21.72 4.10
C SER A 31 3.57 22.66 2.92
N SER A 32 4.77 22.95 2.43
CA SER A 32 4.98 23.80 1.24
C SER A 32 4.35 23.19 -0.03
N MET A 33 4.28 21.86 -0.11
CA MET A 33 3.58 21.14 -1.19
C MET A 33 2.06 21.10 -0.99
N LYS A 34 1.53 21.59 0.13
CA LYS A 34 0.11 21.49 0.54
C LYS A 34 -0.37 20.03 0.54
N ALA A 35 0.49 19.11 0.95
CA ALA A 35 0.21 17.67 0.97
C ALA A 35 -0.29 17.20 2.34
N LEU A 36 0.03 17.94 3.43
CA LEU A 36 -0.40 17.60 4.78
C LEU A 36 -1.82 18.07 5.04
N CYS A 37 -2.53 17.30 5.87
CA CYS A 37 -3.81 17.75 6.43
C CYS A 37 -3.56 18.87 7.46
N ASP A 38 -4.34 19.93 7.39
CA ASP A 38 -4.31 21.08 8.30
C ASP A 38 -5.39 20.98 9.40
N ASN A 39 -6.17 19.91 9.43
CA ASN A 39 -7.14 19.66 10.48
C ASN A 39 -6.43 19.19 11.76
N ASN A 40 -6.60 19.95 12.85
CA ASN A 40 -5.98 19.65 14.14
C ASN A 40 -6.80 18.69 15.04
N ASP A 41 -7.95 18.21 14.59
CA ASP A 41 -8.67 17.15 15.29
C ASP A 41 -8.00 15.80 15.02
N PRO A 42 -7.38 15.15 16.04
CA PRO A 42 -6.69 13.89 15.86
C PRO A 42 -7.61 12.75 15.39
N LYS A 43 -8.93 12.87 15.58
CA LYS A 43 -9.91 11.88 15.09
C LYS A 43 -10.30 12.10 13.63
N ARG A 44 -10.01 13.27 13.06
CA ARG A 44 -10.40 13.67 11.70
C ARG A 44 -9.22 14.04 10.82
N ALA A 45 -7.98 13.99 11.32
CA ALA A 45 -6.79 14.39 10.57
C ALA A 45 -6.37 13.37 9.52
N SER A 46 -6.42 12.06 9.85
CA SER A 46 -6.13 10.97 8.90
C SER A 46 -7.37 10.11 8.69
N ILE A 47 -8.10 10.37 7.62
CA ILE A 47 -9.40 9.78 7.30
C ILE A 47 -9.43 9.27 5.85
N PRO A 48 -8.65 8.20 5.54
CA PRO A 48 -8.58 7.66 4.19
C PRO A 48 -9.97 7.37 3.61
N PHE A 49 -10.18 7.78 2.35
CA PHE A 49 -11.43 7.62 1.57
C PHE A 49 -12.64 8.41 2.05
N ASP A 50 -12.53 9.16 3.15
CA ASP A 50 -13.60 10.04 3.62
C ASP A 50 -13.76 11.27 2.71
N GLU A 51 -14.97 11.81 2.59
CA GLU A 51 -15.25 12.98 1.77
C GLU A 51 -14.54 14.23 2.29
N GLU A 52 -14.39 14.37 3.61
CA GLU A 52 -13.76 15.51 4.27
C GLU A 52 -12.22 15.43 4.38
N ARG A 53 -11.60 14.40 3.77
CA ARG A 53 -10.14 14.25 3.80
C ARG A 53 -9.44 15.45 3.17
N CYS A 54 -8.34 15.91 3.78
CA CYS A 54 -7.67 17.14 3.36
C CYS A 54 -6.17 16.99 3.09
N GLY A 55 -5.59 15.84 3.34
CA GLY A 55 -4.17 15.57 3.19
C GLY A 55 -3.74 14.42 4.07
N PHE A 56 -2.46 14.06 4.05
CA PHE A 56 -1.95 13.02 4.91
C PHE A 56 -1.40 13.57 6.24
N VAL A 57 -1.32 12.73 7.24
CA VAL A 57 -0.63 12.99 8.50
C VAL A 57 0.69 12.25 8.47
N MET A 58 1.81 12.92 8.73
CA MET A 58 3.11 12.27 8.85
C MET A 58 3.13 11.35 10.07
N GLY A 59 3.63 10.14 9.88
CA GLY A 59 3.90 9.16 10.93
C GLY A 59 5.38 8.77 10.94
N GLU A 60 5.77 8.06 11.98
CA GLU A 60 7.08 7.42 12.10
C GLU A 60 6.87 5.95 12.46
N GLY A 61 7.73 5.08 12.00
CA GLY A 61 7.63 3.67 12.29
C GLY A 61 8.61 2.81 11.53
N ALA A 62 8.59 1.53 11.85
CA ALA A 62 9.32 0.49 11.15
C ALA A 62 8.46 -0.75 11.03
N GLY A 63 8.48 -1.35 9.85
CA GLY A 63 7.82 -2.62 9.57
C GLY A 63 8.80 -3.55 8.87
N ILE A 64 9.19 -4.63 9.55
CA ILE A 64 10.14 -5.62 9.03
C ILE A 64 9.48 -7.00 9.02
N VAL A 65 9.57 -7.68 7.90
CA VAL A 65 9.09 -9.05 7.73
C VAL A 65 10.23 -9.97 7.34
N VAL A 66 10.14 -11.22 7.77
CA VAL A 66 11.01 -12.31 7.31
C VAL A 66 10.22 -13.09 6.27
N LEU A 67 10.71 -13.09 5.04
CA LEU A 67 10.21 -13.91 3.96
C LEU A 67 11.06 -15.17 3.88
N GLU A 68 10.43 -16.32 3.76
CA GLU A 68 11.10 -17.62 3.77
C GLU A 68 10.43 -18.56 2.77
N GLU A 69 11.22 -19.41 2.15
CA GLU A 69 10.70 -20.46 1.27
C GLU A 69 9.78 -21.41 2.06
N LEU A 70 8.64 -21.77 1.47
CA LEU A 70 7.56 -22.43 2.18
C LEU A 70 7.96 -23.79 2.77
N GLU A 71 8.63 -24.65 1.98
CA GLU A 71 9.01 -25.97 2.44
C GLU A 71 10.17 -25.89 3.46
N HIS A 72 11.07 -24.94 3.32
CA HIS A 72 12.08 -24.65 4.33
C HIS A 72 11.46 -24.25 5.67
N ALA A 73 10.46 -23.33 5.65
CA ALA A 73 9.73 -22.89 6.84
C ALA A 73 9.00 -24.07 7.52
N LYS A 74 8.31 -24.90 6.73
CA LYS A 74 7.63 -26.10 7.21
C LYS A 74 8.58 -27.11 7.83
N ALA A 75 9.74 -27.37 7.18
CA ALA A 75 10.72 -28.35 7.65
C ALA A 75 11.29 -28.05 9.02
N ARG A 76 11.43 -26.76 9.37
CA ARG A 76 11.89 -26.33 10.71
C ARG A 76 10.75 -26.05 11.71
N GLY A 77 9.49 -26.27 11.32
CA GLY A 77 8.32 -26.03 12.19
C GLY A 77 8.07 -24.54 12.47
N ALA A 78 8.37 -23.65 11.52
CA ALA A 78 8.16 -22.22 11.68
C ALA A 78 6.67 -21.88 11.84
N HIS A 79 6.38 -20.84 12.62
CA HIS A 79 5.06 -20.24 12.61
C HIS A 79 4.90 -19.41 11.31
N ILE A 80 3.95 -19.79 10.47
CA ILE A 80 3.68 -19.14 9.20
C ILE A 80 2.42 -18.27 9.37
N TYR A 81 2.56 -16.96 9.20
CA TYR A 81 1.45 -16.02 9.29
C TYR A 81 0.56 -16.05 8.04
N CYS A 82 1.17 -16.11 6.86
CA CYS A 82 0.50 -16.17 5.56
C CYS A 82 1.51 -16.59 4.48
N GLU A 83 1.00 -16.89 3.31
CA GLU A 83 1.81 -17.09 2.10
C GLU A 83 1.73 -15.85 1.22
N MET A 84 2.87 -15.38 0.71
CA MET A 84 2.93 -14.37 -0.34
C MET A 84 2.89 -15.07 -1.70
N VAL A 85 1.76 -15.01 -2.39
CA VAL A 85 1.50 -15.81 -3.59
C VAL A 85 1.65 -15.05 -4.89
N GLY A 86 1.68 -13.70 -4.87
CA GLY A 86 1.78 -12.90 -6.08
C GLY A 86 2.36 -11.52 -5.85
N TYR A 87 2.92 -10.94 -6.92
CA TYR A 87 3.53 -9.63 -6.89
C TYR A 87 3.32 -8.90 -8.22
N GLY A 88 2.81 -7.67 -8.16
CA GLY A 88 2.59 -6.83 -9.32
C GLY A 88 3.21 -5.46 -9.16
N VAL A 89 3.80 -4.96 -10.23
CA VAL A 89 4.36 -3.60 -10.34
C VAL A 89 3.92 -2.94 -11.63
N SER A 90 3.90 -1.63 -11.59
CA SER A 90 3.67 -0.76 -12.73
C SER A 90 4.36 0.58 -12.50
N CYS A 91 4.34 1.43 -13.49
CA CYS A 91 4.80 2.80 -13.41
C CYS A 91 3.85 3.67 -14.23
N ASP A 92 3.38 4.77 -13.64
CA ASP A 92 2.49 5.71 -14.34
C ASP A 92 3.22 6.46 -15.48
N ALA A 93 4.53 6.72 -15.31
CA ALA A 93 5.35 7.48 -16.26
C ALA A 93 4.69 8.81 -16.68
N HIS A 94 4.01 9.48 -15.74
CA HIS A 94 3.18 10.65 -15.97
C HIS A 94 3.76 11.91 -15.32
N HIS A 95 3.84 11.94 -14.00
CA HIS A 95 4.31 13.08 -13.23
C HIS A 95 5.18 12.62 -12.07
N ILE A 96 6.05 13.50 -11.56
CA ILE A 96 7.01 13.13 -10.51
C ILE A 96 6.34 12.74 -9.20
N THR A 97 5.18 13.32 -8.85
CA THR A 97 4.46 13.06 -7.59
C THR A 97 2.96 12.80 -7.78
N ALA A 98 2.33 13.35 -8.82
CA ALA A 98 0.89 13.20 -9.02
C ALA A 98 0.58 11.85 -9.70
N PRO A 99 -0.33 11.03 -9.15
CA PRO A 99 -0.80 9.82 -9.81
C PRO A 99 -1.63 10.15 -11.06
N LEU A 100 -1.77 9.17 -11.95
CA LEU A 100 -2.75 9.25 -13.03
C LEU A 100 -4.17 9.38 -12.45
N GLU A 101 -4.95 10.31 -12.97
CA GLU A 101 -6.31 10.56 -12.48
C GLU A 101 -7.25 9.37 -12.67
N ASP A 102 -7.03 8.58 -13.72
CA ASP A 102 -7.82 7.38 -14.03
C ASP A 102 -7.43 6.15 -13.20
N GLY A 103 -6.34 6.22 -12.43
CA GLY A 103 -5.85 5.13 -11.61
C GLY A 103 -5.31 3.92 -12.39
N SER A 104 -5.08 4.07 -13.71
CA SER A 104 -4.71 2.94 -14.59
C SER A 104 -3.40 2.26 -14.18
N GLY A 105 -2.41 3.02 -13.70
CA GLY A 105 -1.16 2.45 -13.17
C GLY A 105 -1.40 1.54 -11.96
N GLY A 106 -2.13 2.03 -10.97
CA GLY A 106 -2.51 1.23 -9.80
C GLY A 106 -3.31 -0.02 -10.16
N ALA A 107 -4.29 0.12 -11.06
CA ALA A 107 -5.08 -1.00 -11.58
C ALA A 107 -4.18 -2.07 -12.23
N LYS A 108 -3.23 -1.66 -13.06
CA LYS A 108 -2.29 -2.58 -13.70
C LYS A 108 -1.43 -3.34 -12.70
N ALA A 109 -0.96 -2.69 -11.63
CA ALA A 109 -0.21 -3.36 -10.56
C ALA A 109 -1.06 -4.42 -9.86
N MET A 110 -2.32 -4.10 -9.52
CA MET A 110 -3.26 -5.05 -8.90
C MET A 110 -3.55 -6.23 -9.82
N ILE A 111 -3.88 -5.99 -11.08
CA ILE A 111 -4.13 -7.04 -12.08
C ILE A 111 -2.92 -7.96 -12.23
N ASN A 112 -1.71 -7.39 -12.30
CA ASN A 112 -0.47 -8.15 -12.41
C ASN A 112 -0.23 -9.02 -11.17
N ALA A 113 -0.50 -8.51 -9.96
CA ALA A 113 -0.35 -9.27 -8.72
C ALA A 113 -1.33 -10.46 -8.65
N ILE A 114 -2.60 -10.22 -8.98
CA ILE A 114 -3.65 -11.26 -9.01
C ILE A 114 -3.28 -12.34 -10.04
N LYS A 115 -2.84 -11.92 -11.23
CA LYS A 115 -2.41 -12.84 -12.29
C LYS A 115 -1.16 -13.63 -11.89
N ASP A 116 -0.18 -13.00 -11.27
CA ASP A 116 1.06 -13.67 -10.79
C ASP A 116 0.74 -14.72 -9.72
N ALA A 117 -0.29 -14.48 -8.90
CA ALA A 117 -0.82 -15.41 -7.92
C ALA A 117 -1.63 -16.58 -8.53
N GLY A 118 -1.99 -16.53 -9.81
CA GLY A 118 -2.89 -17.50 -10.42
C GLY A 118 -4.35 -17.39 -9.95
N LEU A 119 -4.73 -16.23 -9.42
CA LEU A 119 -6.05 -15.93 -8.85
C LEU A 119 -6.91 -15.11 -9.82
N VAL A 120 -8.17 -14.92 -9.43
CA VAL A 120 -9.12 -14.02 -10.12
C VAL A 120 -9.58 -12.91 -9.16
N ALA A 121 -10.24 -11.88 -9.68
CA ALA A 121 -10.67 -10.73 -8.89
C ALA A 121 -11.61 -11.10 -7.74
N GLU A 122 -12.43 -12.13 -7.93
CA GLU A 122 -13.40 -12.65 -6.96
C GLU A 122 -12.74 -13.30 -5.73
N ASP A 123 -11.47 -13.73 -5.84
CA ASP A 123 -10.71 -14.31 -4.73
C ASP A 123 -10.20 -13.25 -3.75
N VAL A 124 -10.20 -11.97 -4.17
CA VAL A 124 -9.76 -10.86 -3.31
C VAL A 124 -10.85 -10.51 -2.31
N THR A 125 -10.62 -10.76 -1.05
CA THR A 125 -11.57 -10.49 0.03
C THR A 125 -11.30 -9.20 0.79
N TYR A 126 -10.04 -8.74 0.79
CA TYR A 126 -9.61 -7.55 1.50
C TYR A 126 -8.46 -6.83 0.80
N ILE A 127 -8.48 -5.51 0.84
CA ILE A 127 -7.40 -4.62 0.39
C ILE A 127 -6.96 -3.73 1.54
N ASN A 128 -5.69 -3.83 1.95
CA ASN A 128 -5.05 -2.78 2.71
C ASN A 128 -4.51 -1.75 1.71
N ALA A 129 -5.23 -0.66 1.56
CA ALA A 129 -4.97 0.33 0.53
C ALA A 129 -3.77 1.22 0.87
N HIS A 130 -3.23 1.89 -0.14
CA HIS A 130 -2.31 3.01 0.08
C HIS A 130 -3.00 4.09 0.90
N GLY A 131 -4.20 4.53 0.50
CA GLY A 131 -5.16 5.29 1.30
C GLY A 131 -4.50 6.35 2.18
N THR A 132 -3.94 7.39 1.57
CA THR A 132 -3.15 8.40 2.28
C THR A 132 -3.99 9.49 2.93
N SER A 133 -5.30 9.49 2.72
CA SER A 133 -6.17 10.61 3.11
C SER A 133 -5.94 11.88 2.28
N THR A 134 -5.23 11.77 1.15
CA THR A 134 -5.11 12.88 0.20
C THR A 134 -6.25 12.85 -0.83
N PRO A 135 -6.74 14.02 -1.27
CA PRO A 135 -7.81 14.08 -2.27
C PRO A 135 -7.50 13.32 -3.55
N LEU A 136 -6.30 13.48 -4.10
CA LEU A 136 -5.91 12.88 -5.38
C LEU A 136 -5.67 11.37 -5.29
N ASN A 137 -4.89 10.92 -4.28
CA ASN A 137 -4.58 9.50 -4.17
C ASN A 137 -5.84 8.66 -3.95
N ASP A 138 -6.65 9.02 -2.97
CA ASP A 138 -7.77 8.16 -2.57
C ASP A 138 -8.84 8.07 -3.68
N LYS A 139 -9.01 9.16 -4.45
CA LYS A 139 -9.85 9.16 -5.66
C LYS A 139 -9.28 8.21 -6.72
N GLY A 140 -8.00 8.38 -7.09
CA GLY A 140 -7.33 7.57 -8.11
C GLY A 140 -7.26 6.09 -7.72
N GLU A 141 -6.96 5.79 -6.45
CA GLU A 141 -6.92 4.42 -5.95
C GLU A 141 -8.29 3.75 -5.94
N THR A 142 -9.36 4.51 -5.62
CA THR A 142 -10.74 4.02 -5.74
C THR A 142 -11.06 3.63 -7.19
N MET A 143 -10.64 4.44 -8.16
CA MET A 143 -10.82 4.13 -9.59
C MET A 143 -9.97 2.92 -10.00
N ALA A 144 -8.73 2.83 -9.51
CA ALA A 144 -7.84 1.70 -9.76
C ALA A 144 -8.44 0.37 -9.27
N ILE A 145 -8.97 0.35 -8.03
CA ILE A 145 -9.62 -0.83 -7.45
C ILE A 145 -10.83 -1.25 -8.27
N LYS A 146 -11.70 -0.30 -8.63
CA LYS A 146 -12.88 -0.58 -9.47
C LYS A 146 -12.48 -1.12 -10.85
N SER A 147 -11.45 -0.55 -11.45
CA SER A 147 -10.93 -0.99 -12.75
C SER A 147 -10.31 -2.39 -12.69
N ALA A 148 -9.54 -2.68 -11.63
CA ALA A 148 -8.85 -3.95 -11.47
C ALA A 148 -9.79 -5.11 -11.12
N LEU A 149 -10.80 -4.86 -10.27
CA LEU A 149 -11.67 -5.90 -9.73
C LEU A 149 -13.05 -5.96 -10.40
N GLY A 150 -13.45 -4.96 -11.19
CA GLY A 150 -14.77 -4.92 -11.82
C GLY A 150 -15.91 -5.05 -10.79
N GLU A 151 -16.82 -5.98 -11.01
CA GLU A 151 -17.96 -6.24 -10.11
C GLU A 151 -17.53 -6.77 -8.72
N ALA A 152 -16.37 -7.46 -8.63
CA ALA A 152 -15.85 -7.93 -7.36
C ALA A 152 -15.49 -6.78 -6.40
N ALA A 153 -15.17 -5.59 -6.92
CA ALA A 153 -14.89 -4.40 -6.12
C ALA A 153 -16.03 -4.01 -5.17
N LYS A 154 -17.26 -4.39 -5.46
CA LYS A 154 -18.45 -4.12 -4.62
C LYS A 154 -18.52 -5.00 -3.38
N LYS A 155 -17.74 -6.08 -3.32
CA LYS A 155 -17.78 -7.09 -2.25
C LYS A 155 -16.48 -7.09 -1.41
N VAL A 156 -15.41 -6.50 -1.90
CA VAL A 156 -14.12 -6.46 -1.22
C VAL A 156 -14.17 -5.49 -0.04
N ALA A 157 -13.62 -5.89 1.10
CA ALA A 157 -13.41 -5.00 2.23
C ALA A 157 -12.16 -4.17 2.00
N ILE A 158 -12.21 -2.86 2.29
CA ILE A 158 -11.10 -1.94 2.04
C ILE A 158 -10.85 -1.10 3.28
N SER A 159 -9.60 -0.99 3.69
CA SER A 159 -9.16 -0.01 4.69
C SER A 159 -7.73 0.42 4.42
N SER A 160 -7.30 1.48 5.09
CA SER A 160 -5.89 1.87 5.12
C SER A 160 -5.42 2.00 6.57
N THR A 161 -4.33 1.32 6.90
CA THR A 161 -3.69 1.43 8.23
C THR A 161 -3.20 2.85 8.52
N LYS A 162 -3.05 3.68 7.49
CA LYS A 162 -2.68 5.11 7.65
C LYS A 162 -3.74 5.94 8.37
N GLY A 163 -4.97 5.45 8.48
CA GLY A 163 -5.99 6.05 9.36
C GLY A 163 -5.61 6.00 10.84
N ASN A 164 -4.78 5.04 11.24
CA ASN A 164 -4.30 4.88 12.61
C ASN A 164 -2.85 5.36 12.79
N THR A 165 -1.96 5.02 11.85
CA THR A 165 -0.51 5.23 12.00
C THR A 165 -0.04 6.54 11.39
N GLY A 166 -0.84 7.20 10.57
CA GLY A 166 -0.35 8.20 9.65
C GLY A 166 0.47 7.58 8.51
N HIS A 167 1.12 8.40 7.73
CA HIS A 167 1.97 8.00 6.61
C HIS A 167 3.43 8.02 7.02
N CYS A 168 4.05 6.88 7.19
CA CYS A 168 5.45 6.76 7.59
C CYS A 168 6.45 6.98 6.44
N LEU A 169 5.99 7.21 5.21
CA LEU A 169 6.77 7.46 4.00
C LEU A 169 7.59 6.25 3.51
N GLY A 170 8.62 5.83 4.25
CA GLY A 170 9.54 4.75 3.91
C GLY A 170 9.00 3.32 4.06
#